data_aa4d2399335b1d490f83151ea8ef9962
#
_entry.id   aa4d2399335b1d490f83151ea8ef9962
#
_cell.length_a   1.000
_cell.length_b   1.000
_cell.length_c   1.000
_cell.angle_alpha   90.00
_cell.angle_beta   90.00
_cell.angle_gamma   90.00
#
_symmetry.space_group_name_H-M   'P 1'
#
loop_
_entity.id
_entity.type
_entity.pdbx_description
1 polymer ?
#
loop_
_entity_poly.entity_id
_entity_poly.type
_entity_poly.pdbx_seq_one_letter_code
_entity_poly.pdbx_strand_id
1 'polypeptide(L)'
;MAAKSTDKSSEKSAVDSKAAATRERELESAISSITKAYGEGAIMRLGDARAQVKIEVIPTGGLAIDLALGVGGIPRGRVVEIFGPESSGKTTLMLHVIANAQKNGGLAAFIDAEHALDPGYAKKLGVNLDDLLVSQPDSGEEALTICETLARSNALDVIVIDSVAALVPKAELEGEMGMATMGMQARLMSQALRKLTAILNKSKTTCIFTNQLREKVGVMFGNPETTPGGKALKFYASVRIDIRRKDTLKDAAGNAVGNHTRVKIVKNKVAPPFAEAEFDIIYNHGIDKEGSILDVGIECGAVDKKGAWLQFDGALIGQGKDAAKKALEEKPELAQKIIAAIMEKRAAAVEPAAK
;
A
#
# COMPACT_ATOMS: atom_id res chain seq x y z
N MET A 1 27.46 35.77 59.51
CA MET A 1 27.86 35.86 58.05
C MET A 1 27.12 34.83 57.26
N ALA A 2 25.97 35.19 56.69
CA ALA A 2 25.23 34.34 55.74
C ALA A 2 24.33 35.28 54.95
N ALA A 3 24.76 35.71 53.75
CA ALA A 3 23.96 36.33 52.77
C ALA A 3 24.83 36.61 51.50
N LYS A 4 24.89 35.71 50.52
CA LYS A 4 25.29 36.00 49.12
C LYS A 4 25.27 34.74 48.23
N SER A 5 24.18 34.00 48.21
CA SER A 5 24.08 32.89 47.24
C SER A 5 22.77 32.84 46.42
N THR A 6 21.83 33.75 46.69
CA THR A 6 20.49 33.75 46.04
C THR A 6 20.37 34.62 44.77
N ASP A 7 21.36 35.48 44.48
CA ASP A 7 21.24 36.46 43.39
C ASP A 7 21.71 35.94 42.02
N LYS A 8 22.62 34.97 41.96
CA LYS A 8 23.16 34.44 40.72
C LYS A 8 22.23 33.45 40.00
N SER A 9 21.27 32.85 40.69
CA SER A 9 20.31 31.90 40.07
C SER A 9 19.16 32.63 39.37
N SER A 10 18.73 33.77 39.90
CA SER A 10 17.67 34.59 39.30
C SER A 10 18.13 35.35 38.04
N GLU A 11 19.38 35.85 38.03
CA GLU A 11 19.95 36.48 36.82
C GLU A 11 20.16 35.47 35.67
N LYS A 12 20.59 34.26 35.96
CA LYS A 12 20.78 33.22 34.96
C LYS A 12 19.45 32.78 34.35
N SER A 13 18.38 32.63 35.14
CA SER A 13 17.06 32.32 34.66
C SER A 13 16.43 33.44 33.81
N ALA A 14 16.70 34.69 34.13
CA ALA A 14 16.23 35.87 33.36
C ALA A 14 16.99 36.03 32.03
N VAL A 15 18.27 35.69 31.98
CA VAL A 15 19.07 35.69 30.75
C VAL A 15 18.61 34.53 29.81
N ASP A 16 18.38 33.34 30.37
CA ASP A 16 17.90 32.20 29.63
C ASP A 16 16.48 32.44 29.07
N SER A 17 15.59 33.08 29.81
CA SER A 17 14.24 33.43 29.34
C SER A 17 14.25 34.50 28.25
N LYS A 18 15.13 35.50 28.30
CA LYS A 18 15.29 36.49 27.23
C LYS A 18 15.88 35.88 25.97
N ALA A 19 16.86 34.97 26.12
CA ALA A 19 17.42 34.25 24.97
C ALA A 19 16.38 33.34 24.29
N ALA A 20 15.54 32.67 25.08
CA ALA A 20 14.44 31.85 24.55
C ALA A 20 13.41 32.71 23.80
N ALA A 21 12.99 33.85 24.33
CA ALA A 21 12.05 34.75 23.68
C ALA A 21 12.61 35.36 22.38
N THR A 22 13.92 35.63 22.34
CA THR A 22 14.59 36.12 21.11
C THR A 22 14.61 35.02 20.03
N ARG A 23 14.96 33.78 20.38
CA ARG A 23 14.92 32.63 19.44
C ARG A 23 13.52 32.37 18.91
N GLU A 24 12.49 32.51 19.72
CA GLU A 24 11.11 32.32 19.29
C GLU A 24 10.68 33.38 18.28
N ARG A 25 11.01 34.65 18.48
CA ARG A 25 10.75 35.74 17.52
C ARG A 25 11.49 35.55 16.19
N GLU A 26 12.76 35.15 16.25
CA GLU A 26 13.57 34.87 15.05
C GLU A 26 12.98 33.69 14.26
N LEU A 27 12.51 32.63 14.95
CA LEU A 27 11.86 31.49 14.34
C LEU A 27 10.52 31.88 13.68
N GLU A 28 9.69 32.70 14.36
CA GLU A 28 8.42 33.18 13.79
C GLU A 28 8.66 34.07 12.57
N SER A 29 9.69 34.94 12.60
CA SER A 29 10.08 35.75 11.45
C SER A 29 10.53 34.88 10.27
N ALA A 30 11.31 33.82 10.52
CA ALA A 30 11.73 32.88 9.49
C ALA A 30 10.54 32.11 8.91
N ILE A 31 9.62 31.61 9.75
CA ILE A 31 8.38 30.94 9.31
C ILE A 31 7.53 31.87 8.43
N SER A 32 7.33 33.13 8.87
CA SER A 32 6.60 34.13 8.11
C SER A 32 7.24 34.41 6.73
N SER A 33 8.57 34.49 6.69
CA SER A 33 9.32 34.71 5.44
C SER A 33 9.18 33.52 4.48
N ILE A 34 9.24 32.28 5.00
CA ILE A 34 9.04 31.05 4.21
C ILE A 34 7.60 31.00 3.67
N THR A 35 6.60 31.30 4.52
CA THR A 35 5.19 31.31 4.12
C THR A 35 4.92 32.35 3.02
N LYS A 36 5.52 33.54 3.13
CA LYS A 36 5.41 34.57 2.08
C LYS A 36 6.08 34.17 0.76
N ALA A 37 7.22 33.49 0.82
CA ALA A 37 7.98 33.11 -0.38
C ALA A 37 7.40 31.87 -1.08
N TYR A 38 6.88 30.89 -0.33
CA TYR A 38 6.52 29.57 -0.84
C TYR A 38 5.03 29.20 -0.64
N GLY A 39 4.26 30.05 -0.01
CA GLY A 39 2.82 29.86 0.24
C GLY A 39 2.49 29.21 1.59
N GLU A 40 1.20 29.26 1.94
CA GLU A 40 0.68 28.58 3.15
C GLU A 40 0.87 27.07 3.06
N GLY A 41 1.40 26.46 4.10
CA GLY A 41 1.67 25.02 4.16
C GLY A 41 3.09 24.62 3.72
N ALA A 42 3.94 25.57 3.28
CA ALA A 42 5.36 25.30 2.97
C ALA A 42 6.16 24.87 4.22
N ILE A 43 5.75 25.35 5.38
CA ILE A 43 6.27 24.97 6.70
C ILE A 43 5.11 24.89 7.70
N MET A 44 5.10 23.87 8.57
CA MET A 44 4.09 23.72 9.62
C MET A 44 4.69 23.00 10.83
N ARG A 45 4.14 23.24 12.01
CA ARG A 45 4.46 22.45 13.20
C ARG A 45 3.71 21.13 13.12
N LEU A 46 4.36 20.01 13.39
CA LEU A 46 3.74 18.67 13.29
C LEU A 46 2.57 18.47 14.27
N GLY A 47 2.52 19.24 15.36
CA GLY A 47 1.40 19.25 16.31
C GLY A 47 0.17 20.06 15.87
N ASP A 48 0.27 20.82 14.77
CA ASP A 48 -0.87 21.57 14.27
C ASP A 48 -1.92 20.63 13.68
N ALA A 49 -3.20 20.94 13.87
CA ALA A 49 -4.31 20.12 13.37
C ALA A 49 -4.27 19.86 11.85
N ARG A 50 -3.64 20.79 11.09
CA ARG A 50 -3.39 20.65 9.64
C ARG A 50 -2.33 19.59 9.31
N ALA A 51 -1.43 19.27 10.25
CA ALA A 51 -0.41 18.23 10.06
C ALA A 51 -0.93 16.82 10.34
N GLN A 52 -2.06 16.68 11.04
CA GLN A 52 -2.71 15.41 11.36
C GLN A 52 -3.71 14.99 10.28
N VAL A 53 -3.36 15.15 9.01
CA VAL A 53 -4.22 14.72 7.90
C VAL A 53 -4.30 13.19 7.89
N LYS A 54 -5.53 12.67 8.05
CA LYS A 54 -5.80 11.23 7.89
C LYS A 54 -5.35 10.80 6.48
N ILE A 55 -4.54 9.75 6.44
CA ILE A 55 -4.06 9.20 5.17
C ILE A 55 -5.26 8.60 4.42
N GLU A 56 -5.53 9.13 3.24
CA GLU A 56 -6.52 8.55 2.34
C GLU A 56 -5.97 7.26 1.75
N VAL A 57 -6.84 6.27 1.57
CA VAL A 57 -6.47 4.93 1.10
C VAL A 57 -7.43 4.41 0.04
N ILE A 58 -6.98 3.44 -0.75
CA ILE A 58 -7.78 2.62 -1.64
C ILE A 58 -7.83 1.21 -1.02
N PRO A 59 -9.00 0.69 -0.63
CA PRO A 59 -9.13 -0.67 -0.08
C PRO A 59 -8.65 -1.71 -1.08
N THR A 60 -7.97 -2.75 -0.59
CA THR A 60 -7.52 -3.87 -1.44
C THR A 60 -8.64 -4.85 -1.76
N GLY A 61 -9.71 -4.85 -0.98
CA GLY A 61 -10.79 -5.82 -1.05
C GLY A 61 -10.60 -7.04 -0.15
N GLY A 62 -9.42 -7.21 0.45
CA GLY A 62 -9.15 -8.21 1.48
C GLY A 62 -8.96 -7.55 2.85
N LEU A 63 -9.89 -7.76 3.79
CA LEU A 63 -9.82 -7.12 5.11
C LEU A 63 -8.50 -7.40 5.83
N ALA A 64 -8.00 -8.63 5.75
CA ALA A 64 -6.73 -9.02 6.36
C ALA A 64 -5.55 -8.20 5.82
N ILE A 65 -5.52 -7.94 4.50
CA ILE A 65 -4.49 -7.15 3.84
C ILE A 65 -4.59 -5.68 4.28
N ASP A 66 -5.79 -5.12 4.28
CA ASP A 66 -6.04 -3.74 4.66
C ASP A 66 -5.65 -3.46 6.11
N LEU A 67 -5.88 -4.43 7.00
CA LEU A 67 -5.43 -4.37 8.39
C LEU A 67 -3.91 -4.51 8.53
N ALA A 68 -3.27 -5.37 7.74
CA ALA A 68 -1.81 -5.52 7.75
C ALA A 68 -1.10 -4.25 7.23
N LEU A 69 -1.73 -3.49 6.32
CA LEU A 69 -1.26 -2.18 5.87
C LEU A 69 -1.33 -1.12 6.97
N GLY A 70 -2.14 -1.32 8.01
CA GLY A 70 -2.22 -0.49 9.19
C GLY A 70 -2.99 0.83 9.03
N VAL A 71 -3.32 1.21 7.81
CA VAL A 71 -4.08 2.43 7.47
C VAL A 71 -5.42 2.12 6.77
N GLY A 72 -5.75 0.82 6.58
CA GLY A 72 -7.01 0.38 6.00
C GLY A 72 -7.02 0.28 4.47
N GLY A 73 -5.85 0.22 3.84
CA GLY A 73 -5.72 0.05 2.39
C GLY A 73 -4.41 0.59 1.82
N ILE A 74 -4.32 0.65 0.51
CA ILE A 74 -3.19 1.21 -0.23
C ILE A 74 -3.18 2.74 -0.08
N PRO A 75 -2.10 3.37 0.43
CA PRO A 75 -2.08 4.80 0.69
C PRO A 75 -2.08 5.63 -0.60
N ARG A 76 -2.93 6.67 -0.67
CA ARG A 76 -3.01 7.59 -1.80
C ARG A 76 -1.79 8.51 -1.86
N GLY A 77 -1.45 8.94 -3.08
CA GLY A 77 -0.33 9.84 -3.30
C GLY A 77 1.05 9.22 -3.07
N ARG A 78 1.16 7.91 -3.15
CA ARG A 78 2.39 7.16 -2.82
C ARG A 78 2.80 6.20 -3.92
N VAL A 79 4.09 5.89 -3.93
CA VAL A 79 4.64 4.76 -4.69
C VAL A 79 4.52 3.51 -3.82
N VAL A 80 3.95 2.46 -4.39
CA VAL A 80 3.80 1.14 -3.77
C VAL A 80 4.46 0.10 -4.67
N GLU A 81 5.20 -0.85 -4.10
CA GLU A 81 5.74 -2.00 -4.81
C GLU A 81 5.06 -3.28 -4.32
N ILE A 82 4.50 -4.06 -5.24
CA ILE A 82 3.98 -5.41 -4.99
C ILE A 82 4.89 -6.40 -5.72
N PHE A 83 5.55 -7.28 -4.98
CA PHE A 83 6.50 -8.20 -5.57
C PHE A 83 6.33 -9.62 -5.02
N GLY A 84 6.74 -10.59 -5.80
CA GLY A 84 6.65 -12.00 -5.44
C GLY A 84 6.90 -12.91 -6.65
N PRO A 85 6.90 -14.24 -6.44
CA PRO A 85 7.01 -15.23 -7.51
C PRO A 85 5.91 -15.09 -8.57
N GLU A 86 6.07 -15.76 -9.69
CA GLU A 86 5.00 -15.90 -10.68
C GLU A 86 3.78 -16.60 -10.06
N SER A 87 2.60 -16.26 -10.57
CA SER A 87 1.32 -16.84 -10.12
C SER A 87 1.06 -16.69 -8.62
N SER A 88 1.70 -15.72 -7.94
CA SER A 88 1.49 -15.43 -6.52
C SER A 88 0.25 -14.57 -6.23
N GLY A 89 -0.43 -14.02 -7.25
CA GLY A 89 -1.60 -13.17 -7.10
C GLY A 89 -1.33 -11.66 -7.19
N LYS A 90 -0.16 -11.22 -7.70
CA LYS A 90 0.16 -9.79 -7.87
C LYS A 90 -0.88 -9.06 -8.72
N THR A 91 -1.13 -9.55 -9.93
CA THR A 91 -2.10 -8.98 -10.88
C THR A 91 -3.52 -9.00 -10.31
N THR A 92 -3.92 -10.08 -9.62
CA THR A 92 -5.21 -10.17 -8.93
C THR A 92 -5.38 -9.07 -7.89
N LEU A 93 -4.37 -8.87 -7.02
CA LEU A 93 -4.41 -7.83 -6.00
C LEU A 93 -4.51 -6.43 -6.62
N MET A 94 -3.75 -6.14 -7.69
CA MET A 94 -3.82 -4.85 -8.37
C MET A 94 -5.18 -4.59 -9.01
N LEU A 95 -5.75 -5.59 -9.69
CA LEU A 95 -7.07 -5.46 -10.32
C LEU A 95 -8.16 -5.22 -9.28
N HIS A 96 -8.07 -5.83 -8.09
CA HIS A 96 -8.98 -5.50 -6.99
C HIS A 96 -8.80 -4.07 -6.48
N VAL A 97 -7.58 -3.56 -6.39
CA VAL A 97 -7.34 -2.15 -6.03
C VAL A 97 -7.95 -1.21 -7.07
N ILE A 98 -7.79 -1.50 -8.36
CA ILE A 98 -8.42 -0.76 -9.46
C ILE A 98 -9.94 -0.79 -9.32
N ALA A 99 -10.53 -1.98 -9.19
CA ALA A 99 -11.98 -2.14 -9.04
C ALA A 99 -12.54 -1.36 -7.85
N ASN A 100 -11.83 -1.38 -6.71
CA ASN A 100 -12.23 -0.63 -5.52
C ASN A 100 -12.05 0.89 -5.69
N ALA A 101 -11.03 1.35 -6.42
CA ALA A 101 -10.87 2.76 -6.77
C ALA A 101 -12.06 3.23 -7.63
N GLN A 102 -12.41 2.48 -8.68
CA GLN A 102 -13.53 2.78 -9.57
C GLN A 102 -14.88 2.73 -8.84
N LYS A 103 -15.10 1.74 -7.96
CA LYS A 103 -16.31 1.63 -7.13
C LYS A 103 -16.54 2.85 -6.25
N ASN A 104 -15.46 3.52 -5.84
CA ASN A 104 -15.50 4.76 -5.07
C ASN A 104 -15.54 6.03 -5.96
N GLY A 105 -15.84 5.89 -7.26
CA GLY A 105 -15.92 6.99 -8.21
C GLY A 105 -14.57 7.50 -8.73
N GLY A 106 -13.48 6.76 -8.47
CA GLY A 106 -12.15 7.11 -8.92
C GLY A 106 -11.83 6.57 -10.31
N LEU A 107 -10.80 7.15 -10.94
CA LEU A 107 -10.29 6.74 -12.24
C LEU A 107 -8.96 5.99 -12.11
N ALA A 108 -8.74 5.03 -13.01
CA ALA A 108 -7.56 4.17 -12.98
C ALA A 108 -6.89 4.07 -14.36
N ALA A 109 -5.58 3.86 -14.35
CA ALA A 109 -4.82 3.50 -15.54
C ALA A 109 -3.98 2.24 -15.28
N PHE A 110 -3.84 1.42 -16.32
CA PHE A 110 -3.01 0.22 -16.34
C PHE A 110 -1.98 0.33 -17.46
N ILE A 111 -0.72 0.40 -17.10
CA ILE A 111 0.42 0.39 -18.03
C ILE A 111 0.93 -1.03 -18.10
N ASP A 112 0.54 -1.72 -19.17
CA ASP A 112 0.79 -3.15 -19.41
C ASP A 112 2.07 -3.33 -20.23
N ALA A 113 3.22 -3.29 -19.55
CA ALA A 113 4.51 -3.50 -20.20
C ALA A 113 4.81 -5.00 -20.49
N GLU A 114 4.07 -5.92 -19.87
CA GLU A 114 4.17 -7.36 -20.17
C GLU A 114 3.22 -7.81 -21.29
N HIS A 115 2.27 -6.95 -21.75
CA HIS A 115 1.23 -7.28 -22.72
C HIS A 115 0.39 -8.50 -22.31
N ALA A 116 0.11 -8.64 -21.02
CA ALA A 116 -0.50 -9.84 -20.43
C ALA A 116 -1.83 -9.58 -19.72
N LEU A 117 -2.39 -8.38 -19.81
CA LEU A 117 -3.68 -8.04 -19.20
C LEU A 117 -4.81 -8.81 -19.89
N ASP A 118 -5.52 -9.66 -19.13
CA ASP A 118 -6.74 -10.31 -19.56
C ASP A 118 -7.97 -9.46 -19.19
N PRO A 119 -8.65 -8.83 -20.17
CA PRO A 119 -9.85 -8.03 -19.91
C PRO A 119 -11.00 -8.86 -19.33
N GLY A 120 -11.12 -10.14 -19.74
CA GLY A 120 -12.15 -11.04 -19.21
C GLY A 120 -11.96 -11.32 -17.73
N TYR A 121 -10.71 -11.52 -17.30
CA TYR A 121 -10.38 -11.69 -15.89
C TYR A 121 -10.58 -10.40 -15.12
N ALA A 122 -10.12 -9.26 -15.62
CA ALA A 122 -10.31 -7.95 -14.98
C ALA A 122 -11.80 -7.66 -14.73
N LYS A 123 -12.67 -7.91 -15.73
CA LYS A 123 -14.13 -7.77 -15.59
C LYS A 123 -14.71 -8.66 -14.49
N LYS A 124 -14.25 -9.92 -14.38
CA LYS A 124 -14.70 -10.85 -13.33
C LYS A 124 -14.32 -10.36 -11.93
N LEU A 125 -13.21 -9.66 -11.79
CA LEU A 125 -12.77 -9.05 -10.53
C LEU A 125 -13.49 -7.73 -10.20
N GLY A 126 -14.38 -7.26 -11.06
CA GLY A 126 -15.21 -6.08 -10.86
C GLY A 126 -14.61 -4.79 -11.43
N VAL A 127 -13.60 -4.89 -12.30
CA VAL A 127 -13.06 -3.74 -13.02
C VAL A 127 -14.05 -3.29 -14.09
N ASN A 128 -14.40 -2.00 -14.09
CA ASN A 128 -15.12 -1.38 -15.19
C ASN A 128 -14.14 -1.12 -16.33
N LEU A 129 -14.28 -1.89 -17.41
CA LEU A 129 -13.36 -1.81 -18.55
C LEU A 129 -13.54 -0.52 -19.36
N ASP A 130 -14.73 0.05 -19.39
CA ASP A 130 -15.04 1.27 -20.14
C ASP A 130 -14.34 2.51 -19.54
N ASP A 131 -14.07 2.49 -18.24
CA ASP A 131 -13.40 3.56 -17.49
C ASP A 131 -11.93 3.26 -17.18
N LEU A 132 -11.39 2.11 -17.63
CA LEU A 132 -10.00 1.76 -17.43
C LEU A 132 -9.14 2.23 -18.61
N LEU A 133 -8.22 3.17 -18.33
CA LEU A 133 -7.20 3.55 -19.31
C LEU A 133 -6.13 2.45 -19.39
N VAL A 134 -5.87 1.92 -20.57
CA VAL A 134 -4.82 0.92 -20.79
C VAL A 134 -3.79 1.47 -21.77
N SER A 135 -2.52 1.30 -21.44
CA SER A 135 -1.39 1.63 -22.34
C SER A 135 -0.43 0.46 -22.39
N GLN A 136 0.06 0.16 -23.59
CA GLN A 136 1.03 -0.91 -23.87
C GLN A 136 2.27 -0.29 -24.53
N PRO A 137 3.19 0.29 -23.72
CA PRO A 137 4.36 1.01 -24.22
C PRO A 137 5.43 0.05 -24.74
N ASP A 138 6.17 0.49 -25.75
CA ASP A 138 7.27 -0.28 -26.35
C ASP A 138 8.56 -0.20 -25.51
N SER A 139 8.73 0.85 -24.68
CA SER A 139 9.93 1.06 -23.89
C SER A 139 9.65 1.51 -22.46
N GLY A 140 10.64 1.33 -21.58
CA GLY A 140 10.56 1.80 -20.19
C GLY A 140 10.45 3.30 -20.07
N GLU A 141 11.12 4.06 -20.95
CA GLU A 141 11.03 5.52 -21.03
C GLU A 141 9.61 5.98 -21.38
N GLU A 142 8.98 5.33 -22.33
CA GLU A 142 7.60 5.62 -22.75
C GLU A 142 6.63 5.31 -21.60
N ALA A 143 6.70 4.13 -21.00
CA ALA A 143 5.88 3.73 -19.86
C ALA A 143 5.93 4.76 -18.73
N LEU A 144 7.14 5.18 -18.35
CA LEU A 144 7.35 6.11 -17.24
C LEU A 144 6.96 7.56 -17.60
N THR A 145 7.06 7.94 -18.88
CA THR A 145 6.60 9.26 -19.37
C THR A 145 5.08 9.32 -19.38
N ILE A 146 4.40 8.26 -19.84
CA ILE A 146 2.94 8.14 -19.79
C ILE A 146 2.47 8.21 -18.33
N CYS A 147 3.12 7.45 -17.42
CA CYS A 147 2.82 7.52 -15.99
C CYS A 147 2.98 8.93 -15.41
N GLU A 148 4.07 9.64 -15.76
CA GLU A 148 4.31 11.02 -15.32
C GLU A 148 3.21 11.95 -15.84
N THR A 149 2.84 11.86 -17.11
CA THR A 149 1.81 12.68 -17.75
C THR A 149 0.43 12.46 -17.10
N LEU A 150 0.05 11.21 -16.90
CA LEU A 150 -1.20 10.83 -16.24
C LEU A 150 -1.23 11.32 -14.79
N ALA A 151 -0.15 11.16 -14.04
CA ALA A 151 -0.07 11.64 -12.66
C ALA A 151 -0.18 13.19 -12.56
N ARG A 152 0.39 13.92 -13.52
CA ARG A 152 0.32 15.40 -13.60
C ARG A 152 -1.08 15.93 -13.91
N SER A 153 -1.95 15.11 -14.52
CA SER A 153 -3.33 15.51 -14.82
C SER A 153 -4.17 15.74 -13.56
N ASN A 154 -3.76 15.19 -12.41
CA ASN A 154 -4.51 15.14 -11.15
C ASN A 154 -5.89 14.45 -11.25
N ALA A 155 -6.15 13.73 -12.35
CA ALA A 155 -7.46 13.11 -12.60
C ALA A 155 -7.53 11.64 -12.13
N LEU A 156 -6.37 10.99 -11.94
CA LEU A 156 -6.33 9.57 -11.63
C LEU A 156 -6.09 9.30 -10.15
N ASP A 157 -6.77 8.30 -9.64
CA ASP A 157 -6.61 7.80 -8.27
C ASP A 157 -5.50 6.75 -8.17
N VAL A 158 -5.39 5.90 -9.19
CA VAL A 158 -4.39 4.85 -9.24
C VAL A 158 -3.84 4.63 -10.64
N ILE A 159 -2.54 4.45 -10.74
CA ILE A 159 -1.81 4.02 -11.93
C ILE A 159 -1.07 2.74 -11.55
N VAL A 160 -1.26 1.68 -12.33
CA VAL A 160 -0.55 0.41 -12.19
C VAL A 160 0.44 0.26 -13.32
N ILE A 161 1.67 -0.19 -13.02
CA ILE A 161 2.70 -0.55 -13.99
C ILE A 161 3.04 -2.04 -13.80
N ASP A 162 2.69 -2.85 -14.76
CA ASP A 162 2.92 -4.30 -14.75
C ASP A 162 3.86 -4.71 -15.90
N SER A 163 5.09 -5.03 -15.68
CA SER A 163 5.88 -5.01 -14.46
C SER A 163 7.20 -4.25 -14.65
N VAL A 164 7.88 -3.91 -13.54
CA VAL A 164 9.22 -3.28 -13.62
C VAL A 164 10.20 -4.14 -14.42
N ALA A 165 10.07 -5.47 -14.36
CA ALA A 165 10.93 -6.39 -15.09
C ALA A 165 10.85 -6.19 -16.62
N ALA A 166 9.71 -5.75 -17.13
CA ALA A 166 9.45 -5.51 -18.56
C ALA A 166 9.78 -4.08 -19.02
N LEU A 167 10.17 -3.18 -18.10
CA LEU A 167 10.58 -1.81 -18.47
C LEU A 167 11.99 -1.80 -19.06
N VAL A 168 12.09 -2.20 -20.32
CA VAL A 168 13.37 -2.23 -21.05
C VAL A 168 13.70 -0.83 -21.53
N PRO A 169 14.94 -0.32 -21.26
CA PRO A 169 15.39 0.96 -21.78
C PRO A 169 15.43 0.97 -23.32
N LYS A 170 15.04 2.10 -23.93
CA LYS A 170 15.04 2.26 -25.39
C LYS A 170 16.40 1.94 -26.03
N ALA A 171 17.48 2.40 -25.42
CA ALA A 171 18.83 2.12 -25.88
C ALA A 171 19.21 0.63 -25.83
N GLU A 172 18.55 -0.17 -25.00
CA GLU A 172 18.72 -1.63 -24.96
C GLU A 172 17.93 -2.30 -26.08
N LEU A 173 16.74 -1.78 -26.41
CA LEU A 173 15.90 -2.26 -27.52
C LEU A 173 16.52 -1.96 -28.89
N GLU A 174 17.16 -0.81 -29.05
CA GLU A 174 17.83 -0.38 -30.29
C GLU A 174 19.26 -0.92 -30.42
N GLY A 175 19.81 -1.50 -29.35
CA GLY A 175 21.18 -2.05 -29.32
C GLY A 175 21.28 -3.43 -29.97
N GLU A 176 22.52 -3.82 -30.31
CA GLU A 176 22.79 -5.17 -30.80
C GLU A 176 22.65 -6.21 -29.70
N MET A 177 22.20 -7.42 -30.07
CA MET A 177 22.11 -8.55 -29.13
C MET A 177 23.49 -8.87 -28.52
N GLY A 178 23.57 -8.89 -27.19
CA GLY A 178 24.82 -9.12 -26.46
C GLY A 178 25.55 -7.87 -25.99
N MET A 179 25.07 -6.65 -26.32
CA MET A 179 25.60 -5.42 -25.72
C MET A 179 25.43 -5.41 -24.20
N ALA A 180 26.45 -4.95 -23.49
CA ALA A 180 26.39 -4.80 -22.04
C ALA A 180 25.49 -3.60 -21.65
N THR A 181 24.25 -3.88 -21.25
CA THR A 181 23.26 -2.89 -20.83
C THR A 181 23.16 -2.76 -19.31
N MET A 182 24.17 -3.24 -18.59
CA MET A 182 24.18 -3.28 -17.13
C MET A 182 23.88 -1.91 -16.50
N GLY A 183 22.82 -1.87 -15.69
CA GLY A 183 22.45 -0.70 -14.89
C GLY A 183 21.62 0.37 -15.63
N MET A 184 21.32 0.22 -16.92
CA MET A 184 20.50 1.19 -17.66
C MET A 184 19.08 1.28 -17.07
N GLN A 185 18.42 0.15 -16.87
CA GLN A 185 17.11 0.09 -16.22
C GLN A 185 17.13 0.71 -14.81
N ALA A 186 18.17 0.46 -14.03
CA ALA A 186 18.31 1.02 -12.69
C ALA A 186 18.45 2.55 -12.70
N ARG A 187 19.16 3.11 -13.70
CA ARG A 187 19.28 4.57 -13.91
C ARG A 187 17.96 5.18 -14.33
N LEU A 188 17.24 4.55 -15.27
CA LEU A 188 15.92 4.96 -15.73
C LEU A 188 14.93 5.01 -14.55
N MET A 189 14.82 3.94 -13.79
CA MET A 189 13.98 3.88 -12.59
C MET A 189 14.36 4.93 -11.55
N SER A 190 15.65 5.16 -11.33
CA SER A 190 16.13 6.17 -10.38
C SER A 190 15.73 7.60 -10.79
N GLN A 191 15.85 7.90 -12.08
CA GLN A 191 15.46 9.21 -12.64
C GLN A 191 13.95 9.43 -12.58
N ALA A 192 13.15 8.44 -13.00
CA ALA A 192 11.70 8.50 -13.00
C ALA A 192 11.12 8.63 -11.58
N LEU A 193 11.55 7.79 -10.65
CA LEU A 193 11.02 7.80 -9.29
C LEU A 193 11.33 9.10 -8.53
N ARG A 194 12.46 9.75 -8.84
CA ARG A 194 12.80 11.08 -8.30
C ARG A 194 11.76 12.13 -8.68
N LYS A 195 11.28 12.09 -9.92
CA LYS A 195 10.24 13.00 -10.43
C LYS A 195 8.84 12.58 -9.92
N LEU A 196 8.49 11.30 -10.11
CA LEU A 196 7.17 10.78 -9.80
C LEU A 196 6.77 10.96 -8.34
N THR A 197 7.70 10.76 -7.39
CA THR A 197 7.37 10.84 -5.97
C THR A 197 6.76 12.19 -5.57
N ALA A 198 7.31 13.29 -6.08
CA ALA A 198 6.80 14.64 -5.79
C ALA A 198 5.44 14.89 -6.47
N ILE A 199 5.30 14.43 -7.72
CA ILE A 199 4.08 14.59 -8.51
C ILE A 199 2.94 13.81 -7.86
N LEU A 200 3.15 12.54 -7.57
CA LEU A 200 2.16 11.64 -6.97
C LEU A 200 1.66 12.16 -5.61
N ASN A 201 2.57 12.65 -4.76
CA ASN A 201 2.17 13.23 -3.47
C ASN A 201 1.26 14.45 -3.66
N LYS A 202 1.52 15.28 -4.67
CA LYS A 202 0.74 16.48 -4.97
C LYS A 202 -0.61 16.14 -5.60
N SER A 203 -0.64 15.22 -6.58
CA SER A 203 -1.86 14.78 -7.27
C SER A 203 -2.73 13.83 -6.46
N LYS A 204 -2.20 13.27 -5.35
CA LYS A 204 -2.85 12.19 -4.58
C LYS A 204 -3.06 10.89 -5.38
N THR A 205 -2.43 10.76 -6.52
CA THR A 205 -2.45 9.56 -7.35
C THR A 205 -1.53 8.50 -6.76
N THR A 206 -2.03 7.28 -6.56
CA THR A 206 -1.22 6.14 -6.16
C THR A 206 -0.56 5.51 -7.39
N CYS A 207 0.74 5.23 -7.32
CA CYS A 207 1.43 4.47 -8.37
C CYS A 207 1.88 3.13 -7.82
N ILE A 208 1.34 2.05 -8.38
CA ILE A 208 1.67 0.66 -8.00
C ILE A 208 2.59 0.07 -9.06
N PHE A 209 3.76 -0.35 -8.65
CA PHE A 209 4.68 -1.12 -9.48
C PHE A 209 4.62 -2.59 -9.06
N THR A 210 4.40 -3.48 -10.01
CA THR A 210 4.66 -4.89 -9.77
C THR A 210 6.11 -5.23 -10.06
N ASN A 211 6.58 -6.27 -9.41
CA ASN A 211 7.92 -6.74 -9.63
C ASN A 211 8.03 -8.27 -9.45
N GLN A 212 8.93 -8.85 -10.19
CA GLN A 212 9.24 -10.26 -10.08
C GLN A 212 10.40 -10.46 -9.10
N LEU A 213 10.57 -11.66 -8.58
CA LEU A 213 11.76 -12.07 -7.83
C LEU A 213 12.81 -12.66 -8.77
N ARG A 214 14.06 -12.35 -8.50
CA ARG A 214 15.24 -12.93 -9.13
C ARG A 214 16.21 -13.37 -8.04
N GLU A 215 16.97 -14.38 -8.29
CA GLU A 215 18.02 -14.83 -7.39
C GLU A 215 19.37 -14.22 -7.79
N LYS A 216 20.11 -13.74 -6.81
CA LYS A 216 21.47 -13.29 -7.00
C LYS A 216 22.39 -14.50 -7.03
N VAL A 217 23.11 -14.68 -8.12
CA VAL A 217 24.13 -15.72 -8.24
C VAL A 217 25.29 -15.44 -7.27
N GLY A 218 25.74 -16.47 -6.55
CA GLY A 218 26.93 -16.39 -5.68
C GLY A 218 26.69 -15.90 -4.26
N VAL A 219 25.44 -15.72 -3.83
CA VAL A 219 25.12 -15.38 -2.43
C VAL A 219 25.07 -16.65 -1.60
N MET A 220 26.13 -16.94 -0.84
CA MET A 220 26.20 -18.12 0.05
C MET A 220 25.53 -17.89 1.41
N PHE A 221 25.39 -16.64 1.86
CA PHE A 221 24.80 -16.29 3.15
C PHE A 221 23.80 -15.13 2.99
N GLY A 222 22.69 -15.18 3.75
CA GLY A 222 21.63 -14.19 3.70
C GLY A 222 20.56 -14.50 2.65
N ASN A 223 19.68 -13.51 2.35
CA ASN A 223 18.60 -13.69 1.39
C ASN A 223 19.11 -13.42 -0.05
N PRO A 224 19.15 -14.43 -0.95
CA PRO A 224 19.55 -14.26 -2.34
C PRO A 224 18.52 -13.52 -3.18
N GLU A 225 17.27 -13.46 -2.74
CA GLU A 225 16.19 -12.86 -3.51
C GLU A 225 16.37 -11.35 -3.72
N THR A 226 16.14 -10.89 -4.93
CA THR A 226 16.18 -9.48 -5.30
C THR A 226 15.10 -9.19 -6.34
N THR A 227 14.77 -7.90 -6.51
CA THR A 227 13.85 -7.43 -7.54
C THR A 227 14.59 -6.66 -8.62
N PRO A 228 14.22 -6.77 -9.93
CA PRO A 228 14.71 -5.93 -11.03
C PRO A 228 14.51 -4.43 -10.80
N GLY A 229 15.12 -3.60 -11.66
CA GLY A 229 15.01 -2.13 -11.56
C GLY A 229 15.95 -1.48 -10.55
N GLY A 230 16.90 -2.21 -9.98
CA GLY A 230 17.91 -1.70 -9.05
C GLY A 230 17.38 -1.40 -7.65
N LYS A 231 18.05 -0.46 -6.96
CA LYS A 231 17.70 -0.12 -5.56
C LYS A 231 16.67 1.03 -5.44
N ALA A 232 16.44 1.80 -6.51
CA ALA A 232 15.65 3.03 -6.45
C ALA A 232 14.23 2.78 -5.94
N LEU A 233 13.52 1.80 -6.50
CA LEU A 233 12.15 1.49 -6.09
C LEU A 233 12.08 1.09 -4.61
N LYS A 234 13.05 0.33 -4.11
CA LYS A 234 13.14 -0.06 -2.69
C LYS A 234 13.24 1.16 -1.75
N PHE A 235 13.88 2.25 -2.19
CA PHE A 235 13.99 3.49 -1.40
C PHE A 235 12.77 4.39 -1.54
N TYR A 236 12.28 4.59 -2.77
CA TYR A 236 11.19 5.51 -3.07
C TYR A 236 9.82 4.97 -2.68
N ALA A 237 9.57 3.66 -2.77
CA ALA A 237 8.32 3.08 -2.33
C ALA A 237 8.02 3.41 -0.87
N SER A 238 6.79 3.83 -0.59
CA SER A 238 6.28 4.05 0.77
C SER A 238 5.82 2.75 1.41
N VAL A 239 5.27 1.84 0.61
CA VAL A 239 4.84 0.50 1.01
C VAL A 239 5.44 -0.50 0.04
N ARG A 240 5.91 -1.63 0.58
CA ARG A 240 6.39 -2.78 -0.20
C ARG A 240 5.71 -4.03 0.34
N ILE A 241 5.04 -4.75 -0.56
CA ILE A 241 4.23 -5.94 -0.26
C ILE A 241 4.89 -7.14 -0.94
N ASP A 242 5.36 -8.10 -0.15
CA ASP A 242 5.79 -9.42 -0.61
C ASP A 242 4.56 -10.34 -0.61
N ILE A 243 4.16 -10.85 -1.77
CA ILE A 243 2.99 -11.73 -1.94
C ILE A 243 3.45 -13.11 -2.41
N ARG A 244 3.01 -14.16 -1.69
CA ARG A 244 3.42 -15.55 -1.95
C ARG A 244 2.26 -16.50 -1.81
N ARG A 245 2.12 -17.41 -2.78
CA ARG A 245 1.24 -18.57 -2.66
C ARG A 245 1.84 -19.52 -1.61
N LYS A 246 1.03 -19.97 -0.67
CA LYS A 246 1.36 -21.01 0.31
C LYS A 246 0.90 -22.38 -0.18
N ASP A 247 -0.41 -22.52 -0.40
CA ASP A 247 -1.05 -23.77 -0.74
C ASP A 247 -2.07 -23.59 -1.86
N THR A 248 -2.45 -24.70 -2.48
CA THR A 248 -3.54 -24.73 -3.45
C THR A 248 -4.82 -25.20 -2.77
N LEU A 249 -5.88 -24.40 -2.88
CA LEU A 249 -7.22 -24.77 -2.40
C LEU A 249 -7.85 -25.76 -3.37
N LYS A 250 -8.43 -26.83 -2.82
CA LYS A 250 -9.07 -27.87 -3.61
C LYS A 250 -10.53 -28.05 -3.17
N ASP A 251 -11.40 -28.37 -4.12
CA ASP A 251 -12.77 -28.77 -3.85
C ASP A 251 -12.85 -30.22 -3.31
N ALA A 252 -14.05 -30.66 -2.97
CA ALA A 252 -14.30 -32.02 -2.48
C ALA A 252 -13.93 -33.12 -3.50
N ALA A 253 -13.87 -32.80 -4.79
CA ALA A 253 -13.46 -33.70 -5.86
C ALA A 253 -11.93 -33.69 -6.10
N GLY A 254 -11.17 -32.82 -5.38
CA GLY A 254 -9.72 -32.69 -5.50
C GLY A 254 -9.26 -31.71 -6.57
N ASN A 255 -10.16 -31.00 -7.26
CA ASN A 255 -9.80 -30.00 -8.25
C ASN A 255 -9.30 -28.73 -7.60
N ALA A 256 -8.30 -28.09 -8.20
CA ALA A 256 -7.79 -26.81 -7.74
C ALA A 256 -8.83 -25.69 -8.04
N VAL A 257 -9.29 -25.03 -6.97
CA VAL A 257 -10.30 -23.95 -7.03
C VAL A 257 -9.74 -22.58 -6.65
N GLY A 258 -8.54 -22.55 -6.10
CA GLY A 258 -7.91 -21.31 -5.67
C GLY A 258 -6.55 -21.52 -5.03
N ASN A 259 -6.02 -20.47 -4.44
CA ASN A 259 -4.75 -20.49 -3.71
C ASN A 259 -4.91 -19.83 -2.35
N HIS A 260 -4.35 -20.44 -1.33
CA HIS A 260 -4.08 -19.78 -0.05
C HIS A 260 -2.82 -18.95 -0.19
N THR A 261 -2.91 -17.66 0.10
CA THR A 261 -1.87 -16.67 -0.21
C THR A 261 -1.50 -15.91 1.06
N ARG A 262 -0.20 -15.63 1.21
CA ARG A 262 0.33 -14.79 2.28
C ARG A 262 0.88 -13.50 1.69
N VAL A 263 0.61 -12.38 2.35
CA VAL A 263 1.31 -11.11 2.15
C VAL A 263 2.12 -10.76 3.38
N LYS A 264 3.28 -10.13 3.14
CA LYS A 264 4.13 -9.54 4.16
C LYS A 264 4.45 -8.09 3.79
N ILE A 265 4.19 -7.18 4.68
CA ILE A 265 4.48 -5.76 4.50
C ILE A 265 5.94 -5.50 4.90
N VAL A 266 6.87 -5.69 3.95
CA VAL A 266 8.31 -5.63 4.24
C VAL A 266 8.83 -4.21 4.41
N LYS A 267 8.07 -3.20 3.98
CA LYS A 267 8.32 -1.78 4.21
C LYS A 267 7.00 -1.03 4.31
N ASN A 268 6.92 -0.15 5.29
CA ASN A 268 5.77 0.73 5.46
C ASN A 268 6.23 2.07 6.06
N LYS A 269 5.90 3.18 5.39
CA LYS A 269 6.18 4.54 5.86
C LYS A 269 4.95 5.22 6.47
N VAL A 270 3.79 4.56 6.45
CA VAL A 270 2.51 5.12 6.92
C VAL A 270 1.97 4.39 8.16
N ALA A 271 2.55 3.24 8.49
CA ALA A 271 2.23 2.44 9.69
C ALA A 271 3.45 1.57 10.05
N PRO A 272 3.45 0.86 11.19
CA PRO A 272 4.50 -0.10 11.53
C PRO A 272 4.66 -1.18 10.46
N PRO A 273 5.90 -1.49 10.01
CA PRO A 273 6.16 -2.52 9.01
C PRO A 273 6.13 -3.93 9.61
N PHE A 274 6.31 -4.93 8.73
CA PHE A 274 6.46 -6.37 9.01
C PHE A 274 5.20 -7.10 9.43
N ALA A 275 4.03 -6.46 9.35
CA ALA A 275 2.77 -7.17 9.49
C ALA A 275 2.59 -8.18 8.35
N GLU A 276 1.97 -9.31 8.66
CA GLU A 276 1.63 -10.38 7.72
C GLU A 276 0.12 -10.59 7.72
N ALA A 277 -0.42 -11.02 6.59
CA ALA A 277 -1.81 -11.44 6.46
C ALA A 277 -1.91 -12.62 5.51
N GLU A 278 -2.86 -13.49 5.77
CA GLU A 278 -3.21 -14.63 4.92
C GLU A 278 -4.64 -14.48 4.42
N PHE A 279 -4.87 -14.89 3.19
CA PHE A 279 -6.17 -14.81 2.53
C PHE A 279 -6.23 -15.76 1.36
N ASP A 280 -7.45 -16.05 0.92
CA ASP A 280 -7.69 -16.92 -0.21
C ASP A 280 -7.94 -16.13 -1.49
N ILE A 281 -7.36 -16.61 -2.59
CA ILE A 281 -7.66 -16.17 -3.96
C ILE A 281 -8.41 -17.31 -4.64
N ILE A 282 -9.67 -17.10 -4.98
CA ILE A 282 -10.51 -18.07 -5.68
C ILE A 282 -10.42 -17.80 -7.17
N TYR A 283 -10.20 -18.86 -7.97
CA TYR A 283 -10.09 -18.72 -9.41
C TYR A 283 -11.38 -18.13 -10.01
N ASN A 284 -11.22 -17.18 -10.91
CA ASN A 284 -12.28 -16.40 -11.53
C ASN A 284 -13.09 -15.45 -10.60
N HIS A 285 -12.85 -15.44 -9.29
CA HIS A 285 -13.50 -14.55 -8.33
C HIS A 285 -12.53 -13.58 -7.64
N GLY A 286 -11.23 -13.95 -7.62
CA GLY A 286 -10.20 -13.15 -6.96
C GLY A 286 -10.16 -13.33 -5.46
N ILE A 287 -9.90 -12.25 -4.72
CA ILE A 287 -9.78 -12.27 -3.26
C ILE A 287 -11.12 -12.64 -2.63
N ASP A 288 -11.12 -13.67 -1.78
CA ASP A 288 -12.26 -14.10 -0.98
C ASP A 288 -12.53 -13.09 0.13
N LYS A 289 -13.38 -12.09 -0.16
CA LYS A 289 -13.68 -10.97 0.75
C LYS A 289 -14.41 -11.43 2.00
N GLU A 290 -15.44 -12.23 1.82
CA GLU A 290 -16.28 -12.74 2.90
C GLU A 290 -15.49 -13.72 3.78
N GLY A 291 -14.69 -14.59 3.15
CA GLY A 291 -13.76 -15.45 3.86
C GLY A 291 -12.75 -14.69 4.69
N SER A 292 -12.17 -13.61 4.16
CA SER A 292 -11.25 -12.75 4.89
C SER A 292 -11.91 -12.07 6.10
N ILE A 293 -13.17 -11.64 5.99
CA ILE A 293 -13.93 -11.05 7.11
C ILE A 293 -14.14 -12.09 8.21
N LEU A 294 -14.52 -13.32 7.85
CA LEU A 294 -14.75 -14.39 8.80
C LEU A 294 -13.47 -14.82 9.51
N ASP A 295 -12.37 -15.00 8.75
CA ASP A 295 -11.08 -15.40 9.31
C ASP A 295 -10.57 -14.38 10.33
N VAL A 296 -10.55 -13.10 9.95
CA VAL A 296 -10.15 -12.02 10.86
C VAL A 296 -11.12 -11.90 12.04
N GLY A 297 -12.43 -12.05 11.79
CA GLY A 297 -13.45 -12.01 12.83
C GLY A 297 -13.28 -13.10 13.89
N ILE A 298 -12.92 -14.32 13.46
CA ILE A 298 -12.62 -15.44 14.35
C ILE A 298 -11.32 -15.18 15.11
N GLU A 299 -10.27 -14.73 14.42
CA GLU A 299 -8.97 -14.46 15.02
C GLU A 299 -9.05 -13.42 16.15
N CYS A 300 -9.77 -12.32 15.93
CA CYS A 300 -9.94 -11.27 16.95
C CYS A 300 -11.08 -11.55 17.94
N GLY A 301 -11.80 -12.67 17.79
CA GLY A 301 -12.94 -13.05 18.64
C GLY A 301 -14.20 -12.17 18.43
N ALA A 302 -14.33 -11.48 17.30
CA ALA A 302 -15.56 -10.79 16.92
C ALA A 302 -16.61 -11.78 16.40
N VAL A 303 -16.17 -12.88 15.80
CA VAL A 303 -17.02 -14.00 15.38
C VAL A 303 -16.68 -15.20 16.25
N ASP A 304 -17.69 -15.77 16.90
CA ASP A 304 -17.56 -16.96 17.72
C ASP A 304 -17.66 -18.23 16.86
N LYS A 305 -16.78 -19.20 17.14
CA LYS A 305 -16.84 -20.54 16.54
C LYS A 305 -17.27 -21.57 17.61
N LYS A 306 -18.49 -22.11 17.50
CA LYS A 306 -19.00 -23.15 18.37
C LYS A 306 -19.18 -24.45 17.59
N GLY A 307 -18.18 -25.31 17.65
CA GLY A 307 -18.11 -26.53 16.83
C GLY A 307 -18.07 -26.18 15.35
N ALA A 308 -19.05 -26.62 14.55
CA ALA A 308 -19.17 -26.29 13.13
C ALA A 308 -19.92 -24.98 12.87
N TRP A 309 -20.48 -24.34 13.88
CA TRP A 309 -21.29 -23.12 13.71
C TRP A 309 -20.49 -21.86 13.94
N LEU A 310 -20.70 -20.87 13.07
CA LEU A 310 -20.21 -19.50 13.22
C LEU A 310 -21.36 -18.62 13.74
N GLN A 311 -21.04 -17.77 14.71
CA GLN A 311 -21.99 -16.89 15.39
C GLN A 311 -21.43 -15.46 15.47
N PHE A 312 -22.32 -14.50 15.34
CA PHE A 312 -22.02 -13.10 15.59
C PHE A 312 -23.10 -12.51 16.47
N ASP A 313 -22.71 -11.88 17.56
CA ASP A 313 -23.61 -11.26 18.54
C ASP A 313 -24.73 -12.20 19.02
N GLY A 314 -24.38 -13.48 19.26
CA GLY A 314 -25.29 -14.54 19.66
C GLY A 314 -26.16 -15.12 18.55
N ALA A 315 -26.21 -14.53 17.37
CA ALA A 315 -26.96 -15.03 16.22
C ALA A 315 -26.11 -15.97 15.34
N LEU A 316 -26.73 -17.05 14.84
CA LEU A 316 -26.10 -17.97 13.91
C LEU A 316 -25.90 -17.32 12.54
N ILE A 317 -24.66 -17.36 12.02
CA ILE A 317 -24.33 -16.91 10.66
C ILE A 317 -24.47 -18.09 9.69
N GLY A 318 -23.88 -19.25 10.04
CA GLY A 318 -23.92 -20.43 9.17
C GLY A 318 -23.19 -21.63 9.79
N GLN A 319 -23.49 -22.81 9.24
CA GLN A 319 -22.76 -24.03 9.57
C GLN A 319 -21.60 -24.24 8.60
N GLY A 320 -20.37 -24.07 9.10
CA GLY A 320 -19.15 -24.05 8.29
C GLY A 320 -18.87 -22.71 7.61
N LYS A 321 -17.65 -22.57 7.09
CA LYS A 321 -17.16 -21.32 6.46
C LYS A 321 -17.97 -20.96 5.20
N ASP A 322 -18.30 -21.97 4.37
CA ASP A 322 -18.99 -21.72 3.09
C ASP A 322 -20.43 -21.22 3.28
N ALA A 323 -21.17 -21.78 4.23
CA ALA A 323 -22.52 -21.31 4.55
C ALA A 323 -22.48 -19.90 5.14
N ALA A 324 -21.49 -19.61 5.99
CA ALA A 324 -21.32 -18.28 6.55
C ALA A 324 -20.91 -17.25 5.49
N LYS A 325 -20.05 -17.59 4.51
CA LYS A 325 -19.72 -16.72 3.40
C LYS A 325 -20.96 -16.33 2.58
N LYS A 326 -21.78 -17.31 2.21
CA LYS A 326 -23.05 -17.05 1.50
C LYS A 326 -23.96 -16.12 2.29
N ALA A 327 -24.05 -16.29 3.61
CA ALA A 327 -24.86 -15.43 4.45
C ALA A 327 -24.34 -13.99 4.46
N LEU A 328 -23.01 -13.75 4.34
CA LEU A 328 -22.42 -12.42 4.23
C LEU A 328 -22.63 -11.81 2.83
N GLU A 329 -22.56 -12.61 1.77
CA GLU A 329 -22.86 -12.19 0.40
C GLU A 329 -24.33 -11.73 0.26
N GLU A 330 -25.27 -12.51 0.84
CA GLU A 330 -26.70 -12.20 0.84
C GLU A 330 -27.08 -11.03 1.73
N LYS A 331 -26.29 -10.77 2.79
CA LYS A 331 -26.53 -9.72 3.79
C LYS A 331 -25.33 -8.81 3.98
N PRO A 332 -25.08 -7.86 3.05
CA PRO A 332 -23.94 -6.95 3.16
C PRO A 332 -23.91 -6.12 4.46
N GLU A 333 -25.09 -5.83 5.02
CA GLU A 333 -25.20 -5.13 6.31
C GLU A 333 -24.61 -5.94 7.48
N LEU A 334 -24.73 -7.28 7.44
CA LEU A 334 -24.13 -8.16 8.44
C LEU A 334 -22.61 -8.12 8.32
N ALA A 335 -22.07 -8.17 7.09
CA ALA A 335 -20.64 -8.05 6.85
C ALA A 335 -20.10 -6.72 7.41
N GLN A 336 -20.80 -5.61 7.19
CA GLN A 336 -20.41 -4.29 7.72
C GLN A 336 -20.41 -4.26 9.26
N LYS A 337 -21.42 -4.87 9.91
CA LYS A 337 -21.47 -4.97 11.37
C LYS A 337 -20.30 -5.78 11.93
N ILE A 338 -19.97 -6.89 11.30
CA ILE A 338 -18.81 -7.72 11.69
C ILE A 338 -17.50 -6.93 11.52
N ILE A 339 -17.32 -6.22 10.40
CA ILE A 339 -16.15 -5.37 10.17
C ILE A 339 -16.05 -4.30 11.26
N ALA A 340 -17.15 -3.64 11.61
CA ALA A 340 -17.16 -2.62 12.66
C ALA A 340 -16.73 -3.21 14.02
N ALA A 341 -17.27 -4.36 14.38
CA ALA A 341 -16.88 -5.08 15.62
C ALA A 341 -15.40 -5.52 15.62
N ILE A 342 -14.87 -5.96 14.47
CA ILE A 342 -13.45 -6.27 14.30
C ILE A 342 -12.60 -5.01 14.55
N MET A 343 -12.97 -3.89 13.95
CA MET A 343 -12.23 -2.62 14.10
C MET A 343 -12.24 -2.13 15.55
N GLU A 344 -13.37 -2.21 16.23
CA GLU A 344 -13.51 -1.86 17.65
C GLU A 344 -12.63 -2.71 18.56
N LYS A 345 -12.66 -4.04 18.39
CA LYS A 345 -11.82 -4.95 19.18
C LYS A 345 -10.33 -4.72 18.95
N ARG A 346 -9.93 -4.44 17.72
CA ARG A 346 -8.53 -4.14 17.42
C ARG A 346 -8.10 -2.79 17.98
N ALA A 347 -8.95 -1.77 17.94
CA ALA A 347 -8.67 -0.48 18.58
C ALA A 347 -8.47 -0.65 20.09
N ALA A 348 -9.34 -1.42 20.76
CA ALA A 348 -9.21 -1.71 22.18
C ALA A 348 -7.93 -2.52 22.53
N ALA A 349 -7.46 -3.37 21.63
CA ALA A 349 -6.22 -4.13 21.82
C ALA A 349 -4.94 -3.30 21.62
N VAL A 350 -5.03 -2.16 20.93
CA VAL A 350 -3.89 -1.25 20.65
C VAL A 350 -3.73 -0.19 21.75
N GLU A 351 -4.77 0.14 22.49
CA GLU A 351 -4.63 1.01 23.67
C GLU A 351 -3.85 0.26 24.75
N PRO A 352 -2.55 0.59 25.02
CA PRO A 352 -1.86 0.02 26.16
C PRO A 352 -2.62 0.48 27.40
N ALA A 353 -2.95 -0.48 28.30
CA ALA A 353 -3.46 -0.15 29.61
C ALA A 353 -2.59 0.96 30.21
N ALA A 354 -3.13 2.18 30.22
CA ALA A 354 -2.54 3.29 30.92
C ALA A 354 -2.51 2.90 32.42
N LYS A 355 -1.33 2.51 32.88
CA LYS A 355 -1.00 2.36 34.30
C LYS A 355 0.16 3.30 34.62
#